data_184ad51b4d0cf90baf9e2a225426b57e
#
_entry.id   184ad51b4d0cf90baf9e2a225426b57e
#
_cell.length_a   1.000
_cell.length_b   1.000
_cell.length_c   1.000
_cell.angle_alpha   90.00
_cell.angle_beta   90.00
_cell.angle_gamma   90.00
#
_symmetry.space_group_name_H-M   'P 1'
#
loop_
_entity.id
_entity.type
_entity.pdbx_description
1 polymer ?
#
loop_
_entity_poly.entity_id
_entity_poly.type
_entity_poly.pdbx_seq_one_letter_code
_entity_poly.pdbx_strand_id
1 'polypeptide(L)'
;MQIEPSESAFAERYRRDEPQVVWTTLVADLETPVSAFLKLGGGKAMSFLLESVEGGAVRGRYSIIGLEPDLIWRTVERKAEINRTARAASEAFTPCPEPPLAALRTLIAESRIALPDGLPPMSAGVFGYLGYDMVRLMEELAPPNPDSIGIPDAILVRPTIVVVFDAVKDSITVVTPVRPEKNVDAKSALARAVGRLSHVVDSLDRPLDKSLTEHDAGPIDVPAKSNTTRDEFRAMVRKAKDYIVAGDAFQVVLAQRFEAPFALPPFSLYRALRRTNPSPYLYFLDFGDFAVAGSSPEILVKVSDDVVTIRPIAGTRPRGVTPHEDKALEEELLTDPKERAEHLMLLDLGRNDVGRVAAIGTVKVTDQFFIERYSHVMHIVSNVEGRLAGNRDALDALAAGFPAGTVSGAPKVRAMQIIDELE
;
A
#
# COMPACT_ATOMS: atom_id res chain seq x y z
N MET A 1 -22.28 -23.73 -1.47
CA MET A 1 -21.71 -22.43 -1.89
C MET A 1 -22.71 -21.68 -2.74
N GLN A 2 -23.15 -20.52 -2.33
CA GLN A 2 -24.01 -19.65 -3.13
C GLN A 2 -23.13 -18.78 -4.02
N ILE A 3 -23.39 -18.75 -5.33
CA ILE A 3 -22.63 -17.98 -6.32
C ILE A 3 -23.46 -16.79 -6.76
N GLU A 4 -22.83 -15.63 -6.79
CA GLU A 4 -23.38 -14.41 -7.32
C GLU A 4 -22.47 -13.87 -8.46
N PRO A 5 -23.02 -13.22 -9.49
CA PRO A 5 -24.45 -13.08 -9.78
C PRO A 5 -25.05 -14.40 -10.29
N SER A 6 -26.36 -14.45 -10.48
CA SER A 6 -27.04 -15.58 -11.12
C SER A 6 -26.48 -15.82 -12.53
N GLU A 7 -26.59 -17.08 -13.03
CA GLU A 7 -26.10 -17.44 -14.37
C GLU A 7 -26.71 -16.56 -15.48
N SER A 8 -27.98 -16.22 -15.37
CA SER A 8 -28.68 -15.37 -16.36
C SER A 8 -28.13 -13.94 -16.36
N ALA A 9 -27.95 -13.35 -15.17
CA ALA A 9 -27.41 -12.00 -15.03
C ALA A 9 -25.94 -11.93 -15.49
N PHE A 10 -25.13 -12.94 -15.15
CA PHE A 10 -23.77 -13.05 -15.63
C PHE A 10 -23.71 -13.12 -17.16
N ALA A 11 -24.51 -14.01 -17.78
CA ALA A 11 -24.48 -14.22 -19.21
C ALA A 11 -24.96 -12.99 -20.00
N GLU A 12 -25.88 -12.22 -19.45
CA GLU A 12 -26.34 -10.96 -20.06
C GLU A 12 -25.23 -9.95 -20.17
N ARG A 13 -24.52 -9.67 -19.08
CA ARG A 13 -23.38 -8.74 -19.06
C ARG A 13 -22.21 -9.23 -19.90
N TYR A 14 -21.89 -10.52 -19.85
CA TYR A 14 -20.81 -11.11 -20.63
C TYR A 14 -21.03 -10.95 -22.14
N ARG A 15 -22.30 -11.12 -22.63
CA ARG A 15 -22.62 -10.89 -24.04
C ARG A 15 -22.53 -9.43 -24.50
N ARG A 16 -22.58 -8.48 -23.55
CA ARG A 16 -22.35 -7.05 -23.82
C ARG A 16 -20.89 -6.65 -23.77
N ASP A 17 -19.98 -7.62 -23.65
CA ASP A 17 -18.54 -7.39 -23.48
C ASP A 17 -18.20 -6.59 -22.21
N GLU A 18 -19.02 -6.70 -21.15
CA GLU A 18 -18.84 -6.00 -19.88
C GLU A 18 -18.02 -6.82 -18.90
N PRO A 19 -16.85 -6.32 -18.42
CA PRO A 19 -16.13 -6.92 -17.31
C PRO A 19 -16.99 -6.94 -16.04
N GLN A 20 -16.92 -8.03 -15.28
CA GLN A 20 -17.71 -8.20 -14.07
C GLN A 20 -17.00 -9.08 -13.04
N VAL A 21 -17.56 -9.20 -11.86
CA VAL A 21 -17.06 -10.10 -10.80
C VAL A 21 -18.06 -11.23 -10.57
N VAL A 22 -17.51 -12.39 -10.19
CA VAL A 22 -18.26 -13.52 -9.66
C VAL A 22 -17.76 -13.76 -8.24
N TRP A 23 -18.66 -13.98 -7.27
CA TRP A 23 -18.25 -14.09 -5.87
C TRP A 23 -19.12 -15.05 -5.07
N THR A 24 -18.59 -15.43 -3.91
CA THR A 24 -19.31 -16.13 -2.85
C THR A 24 -18.94 -15.53 -1.50
N THR A 25 -19.82 -15.68 -0.53
CA THR A 25 -19.58 -15.21 0.85
C THR A 25 -19.67 -16.39 1.81
N LEU A 26 -18.71 -16.49 2.71
CA LEU A 26 -18.58 -17.51 3.73
C LEU A 26 -18.60 -16.85 5.12
N VAL A 27 -18.92 -17.61 6.15
CA VAL A 27 -18.72 -17.21 7.54
C VAL A 27 -17.24 -17.29 7.88
N ALA A 28 -16.72 -16.31 8.63
CA ALA A 28 -15.29 -16.14 8.93
C ALA A 28 -14.94 -16.41 10.41
N ASP A 29 -15.72 -17.18 11.14
CA ASP A 29 -15.56 -17.39 12.57
C ASP A 29 -14.37 -18.32 12.95
N LEU A 30 -13.90 -19.15 12.02
CA LEU A 30 -12.81 -20.11 12.25
C LEU A 30 -11.50 -19.77 11.52
N GLU A 31 -11.51 -18.79 10.61
CA GLU A 31 -10.33 -18.42 9.82
C GLU A 31 -9.85 -17.01 10.14
N THR A 32 -8.53 -16.85 10.13
CA THR A 32 -7.88 -15.52 10.21
C THR A 32 -7.26 -15.15 8.87
N PRO A 33 -7.04 -13.86 8.57
CA PRO A 33 -6.32 -13.47 7.35
C PRO A 33 -4.95 -14.13 7.22
N VAL A 34 -4.24 -14.34 8.33
CA VAL A 34 -2.92 -15.00 8.35
C VAL A 34 -3.03 -16.49 8.02
N SER A 35 -3.97 -17.22 8.63
CA SER A 35 -4.17 -18.65 8.33
C SER A 35 -4.63 -18.85 6.89
N ALA A 36 -5.55 -18.01 6.42
CA ALA A 36 -6.02 -18.05 5.04
C ALA A 36 -4.90 -17.75 4.03
N PHE A 37 -4.06 -16.72 4.29
CA PHE A 37 -2.91 -16.46 3.43
C PHE A 37 -1.95 -17.64 3.36
N LEU A 38 -1.64 -18.27 4.48
CA LEU A 38 -0.78 -19.47 4.50
C LEU A 38 -1.40 -20.63 3.71
N LYS A 39 -2.72 -20.86 3.81
CA LYS A 39 -3.42 -21.92 3.07
C LYS A 39 -3.52 -21.65 1.57
N LEU A 40 -3.65 -20.39 1.16
CA LEU A 40 -3.95 -20.00 -0.21
C LEU A 40 -2.72 -19.53 -0.99
N GLY A 41 -1.89 -18.71 -0.36
CA GLY A 41 -0.78 -17.98 -0.96
C GLY A 41 0.60 -18.39 -0.45
N GLY A 42 0.69 -19.22 0.58
CA GLY A 42 1.96 -19.62 1.18
C GLY A 42 2.91 -20.22 0.14
N GLY A 43 4.02 -19.52 -0.13
CA GLY A 43 5.01 -19.92 -1.14
C GLY A 43 4.60 -19.68 -2.61
N LYS A 44 3.52 -18.96 -2.87
CA LYS A 44 3.12 -18.56 -4.23
C LYS A 44 3.58 -17.12 -4.49
N ALA A 45 4.47 -16.95 -5.45
CA ALA A 45 4.87 -15.63 -5.93
C ALA A 45 3.68 -14.81 -6.46
N MET A 46 3.84 -13.49 -6.50
CA MET A 46 2.84 -12.53 -6.96
C MET A 46 1.53 -12.60 -6.16
N SER A 47 1.67 -12.81 -4.84
CA SER A 47 0.58 -12.80 -3.87
C SER A 47 0.76 -11.69 -2.85
N PHE A 48 -0.33 -11.28 -2.21
CA PHE A 48 -0.24 -10.24 -1.17
C PHE A 48 -1.29 -10.42 -0.07
N LEU A 49 -0.97 -9.89 1.11
CA LEU A 49 -1.89 -9.68 2.22
C LEU A 49 -1.82 -8.22 2.67
N LEU A 50 -2.97 -7.55 2.68
CA LEU A 50 -3.15 -6.20 3.22
C LEU A 50 -4.08 -6.29 4.42
N GLU A 51 -3.68 -5.71 5.55
CA GLU A 51 -4.49 -5.68 6.77
C GLU A 51 -4.54 -4.27 7.35
N SER A 52 -5.57 -3.99 8.12
CA SER A 52 -5.70 -2.74 8.88
C SER A 52 -5.85 -3.04 10.37
N VAL A 53 -5.29 -2.15 11.20
CA VAL A 53 -5.51 -2.15 12.65
C VAL A 53 -5.83 -0.72 13.09
N GLU A 54 -6.98 -0.50 13.72
CA GLU A 54 -7.40 0.80 14.21
C GLU A 54 -7.00 0.99 15.68
N GLY A 55 -6.44 2.16 16.02
CA GLY A 55 -6.11 2.53 17.39
C GLY A 55 -5.16 1.60 18.14
N GLY A 56 -4.36 0.80 17.40
CA GLY A 56 -3.36 -0.11 17.98
C GLY A 56 -3.92 -1.33 18.74
N ALA A 57 -5.22 -1.41 18.97
CA ALA A 57 -5.87 -2.47 19.75
C ALA A 57 -7.03 -3.14 19.01
N VAL A 58 -7.66 -2.47 18.04
CA VAL A 58 -8.83 -2.98 17.32
C VAL A 58 -8.44 -3.27 15.88
N ARG A 59 -8.77 -4.46 15.38
CA ARG A 59 -8.58 -4.78 13.95
C ARG A 59 -9.44 -3.86 13.10
N GLY A 60 -8.86 -3.30 12.04
CA GLY A 60 -9.60 -2.58 11.03
C GLY A 60 -10.59 -3.50 10.32
N ARG A 61 -11.57 -2.88 9.66
CA ARG A 61 -12.70 -3.63 9.11
C ARG A 61 -12.29 -4.67 8.08
N TYR A 62 -11.37 -4.33 7.17
CA TYR A 62 -11.04 -5.19 6.03
C TYR A 62 -9.61 -5.72 6.07
N SER A 63 -9.45 -7.01 5.74
CA SER A 63 -8.17 -7.60 5.35
C SER A 63 -8.33 -8.23 3.96
N ILE A 64 -7.32 -8.10 3.10
CA ILE A 64 -7.44 -8.43 1.68
C ILE A 64 -6.26 -9.29 1.25
N ILE A 65 -6.57 -10.43 0.62
CA ILE A 65 -5.59 -11.31 -0.01
C ILE A 65 -5.80 -11.28 -1.52
N GLY A 66 -4.73 -11.09 -2.28
CA GLY A 66 -4.76 -11.20 -3.74
C GLY A 66 -3.84 -12.30 -4.24
N LEU A 67 -4.32 -13.07 -5.23
CA LEU A 67 -3.66 -14.28 -5.71
C LEU A 67 -3.76 -14.42 -7.22
N GLU A 68 -2.81 -15.18 -7.80
CA GLU A 68 -2.84 -15.68 -9.16
C GLU A 68 -3.11 -14.57 -10.21
N PRO A 69 -2.23 -13.57 -10.34
CA PRO A 69 -2.47 -12.47 -11.26
C PRO A 69 -2.52 -12.96 -12.72
N ASP A 70 -3.42 -12.38 -13.50
CA ASP A 70 -3.43 -12.54 -14.96
C ASP A 70 -2.53 -11.55 -15.67
N LEU A 71 -2.15 -10.48 -14.97
CA LEU A 71 -1.33 -9.41 -15.49
C LEU A 71 -0.38 -8.88 -14.43
N ILE A 72 0.87 -8.64 -14.83
CA ILE A 72 1.90 -7.97 -14.03
C ILE A 72 2.43 -6.80 -14.84
N TRP A 73 2.49 -5.63 -14.23
CA TRP A 73 3.13 -4.45 -14.76
C TRP A 73 4.30 -4.06 -13.85
N ARG A 74 5.44 -3.67 -14.43
CA ARG A 74 6.59 -3.22 -13.65
C ARG A 74 7.32 -2.06 -14.32
N THR A 75 8.09 -1.32 -13.56
CA THR A 75 9.08 -0.36 -14.06
C THR A 75 10.46 -0.77 -13.62
N VAL A 76 11.37 -0.81 -14.59
CA VAL A 76 12.80 -1.07 -14.39
C VAL A 76 13.56 0.02 -15.14
N GLU A 77 14.48 0.69 -14.47
CA GLU A 77 15.25 1.79 -15.06
C GLU A 77 14.35 2.83 -15.77
N ARG A 78 13.23 3.19 -15.14
CA ARG A 78 12.23 4.14 -15.65
C ARG A 78 11.58 3.73 -16.98
N LYS A 79 11.59 2.45 -17.33
CA LYS A 79 10.88 1.87 -18.48
C LYS A 79 9.78 0.95 -17.98
N ALA A 80 8.60 1.05 -18.59
CA ALA A 80 7.48 0.20 -18.26
C ALA A 80 7.50 -1.09 -19.08
N GLU A 81 7.24 -2.20 -18.41
CA GLU A 81 7.06 -3.53 -19.01
C GLU A 81 5.79 -4.17 -18.49
N ILE A 82 5.15 -4.98 -19.30
CA ILE A 82 3.90 -5.66 -18.96
C ILE A 82 3.94 -7.14 -19.35
N ASN A 83 3.50 -8.00 -18.44
CA ASN A 83 3.25 -9.40 -18.72
C ASN A 83 1.74 -9.65 -18.67
N ARG A 84 1.13 -9.95 -19.83
CA ARG A 84 -0.30 -10.23 -19.99
C ARG A 84 -0.63 -11.72 -19.96
N THR A 85 0.36 -12.55 -19.74
CA THR A 85 0.27 -14.01 -19.68
C THR A 85 0.85 -14.57 -18.38
N ALA A 86 0.81 -13.79 -17.31
CA ALA A 86 1.48 -14.06 -16.03
C ALA A 86 1.13 -15.45 -15.45
N ARG A 87 -0.09 -15.94 -15.65
CA ARG A 87 -0.52 -17.29 -15.21
C ARG A 87 0.16 -18.42 -15.99
N ALA A 88 0.54 -18.20 -17.24
CA ALA A 88 1.15 -19.21 -18.09
C ALA A 88 2.67 -19.09 -18.15
N ALA A 89 3.19 -17.87 -18.10
CA ALA A 89 4.60 -17.56 -18.20
C ALA A 89 4.94 -16.32 -17.35
N SER A 90 5.45 -16.54 -16.13
CA SER A 90 5.71 -15.47 -15.15
C SER A 90 6.69 -14.41 -15.65
N GLU A 91 7.66 -14.79 -16.52
CA GLU A 91 8.73 -13.90 -17.01
C GLU A 91 8.51 -13.37 -18.45
N ALA A 92 7.31 -13.54 -19.01
CA ALA A 92 7.03 -13.08 -20.38
C ALA A 92 6.68 -11.59 -20.42
N PHE A 93 7.61 -10.74 -20.02
CA PHE A 93 7.46 -9.30 -20.10
C PHE A 93 7.70 -8.75 -21.49
N THR A 94 6.88 -7.76 -21.87
CA THR A 94 7.02 -6.98 -23.09
C THR A 94 7.09 -5.50 -22.76
N PRO A 95 7.96 -4.71 -23.43
CA PRO A 95 8.00 -3.26 -23.21
C PRO A 95 6.66 -2.60 -23.51
N CYS A 96 6.25 -1.66 -22.67
CA CYS A 96 5.13 -0.78 -22.98
C CYS A 96 5.58 0.30 -23.97
N PRO A 97 4.76 0.62 -24.99
CA PRO A 97 5.13 1.66 -25.96
C PRO A 97 5.03 3.08 -25.39
N GLU A 98 4.19 3.27 -24.36
CA GLU A 98 3.97 4.57 -23.72
C GLU A 98 4.94 4.79 -22.56
N PRO A 99 5.17 6.07 -22.15
CA PRO A 99 5.88 6.38 -20.92
C PRO A 99 5.22 5.70 -19.70
N PRO A 100 5.99 5.37 -18.64
CA PRO A 100 5.50 4.53 -17.54
C PRO A 100 4.19 4.99 -16.89
N LEU A 101 4.04 6.29 -16.59
CA LEU A 101 2.79 6.80 -15.98
C LEU A 101 1.60 6.74 -16.95
N ALA A 102 1.83 6.90 -18.26
CA ALA A 102 0.78 6.75 -19.27
C ALA A 102 0.39 5.28 -19.43
N ALA A 103 1.36 4.37 -19.48
CA ALA A 103 1.12 2.93 -19.49
C ALA A 103 0.34 2.47 -18.24
N LEU A 104 0.66 3.04 -17.08
CA LEU A 104 -0.07 2.76 -15.85
C LEU A 104 -1.52 3.28 -15.89
N ARG A 105 -1.78 4.46 -16.48
CA ARG A 105 -3.15 4.95 -16.72
C ARG A 105 -3.94 4.00 -17.61
N THR A 106 -3.34 3.55 -18.69
CA THR A 106 -3.93 2.55 -19.59
C THR A 106 -4.27 1.26 -18.84
N LEU A 107 -3.33 0.75 -18.04
CA LEU A 107 -3.55 -0.43 -17.20
C LEU A 107 -4.72 -0.26 -16.21
N ILE A 108 -4.79 0.87 -15.52
CA ILE A 108 -5.87 1.15 -14.57
C ILE A 108 -7.22 1.23 -15.30
N ALA A 109 -7.26 1.91 -16.45
CA ALA A 109 -8.47 2.03 -17.24
C ALA A 109 -9.00 0.67 -17.74
N GLU A 110 -8.13 -0.17 -18.31
CA GLU A 110 -8.50 -1.52 -18.77
C GLU A 110 -8.82 -2.50 -17.63
N SER A 111 -8.37 -2.20 -16.42
CA SER A 111 -8.60 -3.04 -15.24
C SER A 111 -9.89 -2.70 -14.50
N ARG A 112 -10.53 -1.58 -14.82
CA ARG A 112 -11.77 -1.15 -14.16
C ARG A 112 -12.89 -2.18 -14.32
N ILE A 113 -13.59 -2.41 -13.21
CA ILE A 113 -14.83 -3.20 -13.14
C ILE A 113 -15.80 -2.44 -12.25
N ALA A 114 -17.03 -2.26 -12.71
CA ALA A 114 -18.10 -1.74 -11.87
C ALA A 114 -18.48 -2.81 -10.83
N LEU A 115 -18.15 -2.56 -9.58
CA LEU A 115 -18.48 -3.46 -8.48
C LEU A 115 -19.97 -3.34 -8.15
N PRO A 116 -20.68 -4.46 -7.93
CA PRO A 116 -22.03 -4.46 -7.40
C PRO A 116 -22.11 -3.81 -6.01
N ASP A 117 -23.26 -3.20 -5.70
CA ASP A 117 -23.53 -2.68 -4.37
C ASP A 117 -23.40 -3.78 -3.31
N GLY A 118 -22.81 -3.42 -2.17
CA GLY A 118 -22.63 -4.33 -1.03
C GLY A 118 -21.39 -5.22 -1.06
N LEU A 119 -20.65 -5.28 -2.17
CA LEU A 119 -19.32 -5.89 -2.15
C LEU A 119 -18.33 -5.03 -1.35
N PRO A 120 -17.38 -5.66 -0.63
CA PRO A 120 -16.31 -4.93 0.01
C PRO A 120 -15.51 -4.10 -1.00
N PRO A 121 -14.99 -2.93 -0.62
CA PRO A 121 -14.08 -2.18 -1.48
C PRO A 121 -12.84 -3.03 -1.82
N MET A 122 -12.17 -2.70 -2.90
CA MET A 122 -10.96 -3.41 -3.36
C MET A 122 -11.20 -4.88 -3.77
N SER A 123 -12.45 -5.27 -4.05
CA SER A 123 -12.78 -6.61 -4.57
C SER A 123 -12.25 -6.87 -5.99
N ALA A 124 -11.80 -5.85 -6.70
CA ALA A 124 -11.08 -5.93 -7.96
C ALA A 124 -10.20 -4.70 -8.14
N GLY A 125 -9.09 -4.84 -8.88
CA GLY A 125 -8.17 -3.73 -9.13
C GLY A 125 -6.76 -4.20 -9.43
N VAL A 126 -5.82 -3.27 -9.31
CA VAL A 126 -4.38 -3.52 -9.38
C VAL A 126 -3.75 -3.17 -8.03
N PHE A 127 -2.78 -3.97 -7.60
CA PHE A 127 -2.17 -3.91 -6.29
C PHE A 127 -0.66 -4.09 -6.40
N GLY A 128 0.11 -3.48 -5.51
CA GLY A 128 1.55 -3.62 -5.52
C GLY A 128 2.25 -2.46 -4.83
N TYR A 129 3.44 -2.11 -5.29
CA TYR A 129 4.19 -0.98 -4.76
C TYR A 129 4.73 -0.08 -5.87
N LEU A 130 4.91 1.19 -5.49
CA LEU A 130 5.70 2.18 -6.23
C LEU A 130 6.79 2.67 -5.29
N GLY A 131 8.06 2.41 -5.65
CA GLY A 131 9.23 2.80 -4.87
C GLY A 131 9.51 4.30 -4.96
N TYR A 132 10.43 4.79 -4.13
CA TYR A 132 10.77 6.20 -4.03
C TYR A 132 11.20 6.79 -5.39
N ASP A 133 12.01 6.09 -6.18
CA ASP A 133 12.53 6.57 -7.45
C ASP A 133 11.48 6.78 -8.56
N MET A 134 10.24 6.30 -8.35
CA MET A 134 9.10 6.68 -9.19
C MET A 134 8.85 8.20 -9.20
N VAL A 135 9.32 8.92 -8.19
CA VAL A 135 9.25 10.39 -8.15
C VAL A 135 9.92 11.04 -9.36
N ARG A 136 10.95 10.43 -9.94
CA ARG A 136 11.65 10.92 -11.12
C ARG A 136 10.84 10.86 -12.43
N LEU A 137 9.67 10.21 -12.36
CA LEU A 137 8.66 10.25 -13.42
C LEU A 137 7.61 11.34 -13.18
N MET A 138 7.63 11.95 -12.00
CA MET A 138 6.63 12.94 -11.54
C MET A 138 7.22 14.34 -11.39
N GLU A 139 8.49 14.43 -10.98
CA GLU A 139 9.22 15.67 -10.71
C GLU A 139 10.59 15.67 -11.42
N GLU A 140 11.09 16.87 -11.77
CA GLU A 140 12.42 17.02 -12.37
C GLU A 140 13.50 16.97 -11.27
N LEU A 141 14.19 15.86 -11.17
CA LEU A 141 15.31 15.64 -10.27
C LEU A 141 16.56 15.25 -11.04
N ALA A 142 17.73 15.37 -10.40
CA ALA A 142 19.00 14.89 -10.93
C ALA A 142 18.93 13.39 -11.30
N PRO A 143 19.84 12.88 -12.15
CA PRO A 143 19.95 11.43 -12.37
C PRO A 143 20.05 10.68 -11.04
N PRO A 144 19.45 9.48 -10.92
CA PRO A 144 19.48 8.72 -9.67
C PRO A 144 20.90 8.31 -9.30
N ASN A 145 21.13 8.17 -8.02
CA ASN A 145 22.32 7.48 -7.48
C ASN A 145 22.33 6.00 -7.94
N PRO A 146 23.48 5.32 -7.92
CA PRO A 146 23.56 3.93 -8.30
C PRO A 146 22.60 3.03 -7.52
N ASP A 147 21.80 2.23 -8.21
CA ASP A 147 20.92 1.26 -7.58
C ASP A 147 21.75 0.12 -6.96
N SER A 148 21.68 0.00 -5.65
CA SER A 148 22.39 -1.01 -4.87
C SER A 148 21.49 -2.16 -4.41
N ILE A 149 20.18 -2.11 -4.69
CA ILE A 149 19.22 -3.15 -4.29
C ILE A 149 18.85 -4.02 -5.49
N GLY A 150 18.71 -3.45 -6.68
CA GLY A 150 18.47 -4.16 -7.92
C GLY A 150 17.07 -4.73 -8.05
N ILE A 151 16.06 -4.09 -7.45
CA ILE A 151 14.64 -4.46 -7.60
C ILE A 151 13.93 -3.47 -8.53
N PRO A 152 12.81 -3.85 -9.17
CA PRO A 152 12.03 -2.92 -9.98
C PRO A 152 11.60 -1.67 -9.20
N ASP A 153 11.55 -0.50 -9.87
CA ASP A 153 11.05 0.75 -9.26
C ASP A 153 9.59 0.64 -8.83
N ALA A 154 8.81 -0.17 -9.55
CA ALA A 154 7.43 -0.48 -9.20
C ALA A 154 7.01 -1.84 -9.75
N ILE A 155 6.13 -2.52 -9.02
CA ILE A 155 5.41 -3.71 -9.49
C ILE A 155 3.94 -3.58 -9.10
N LEU A 156 3.06 -3.78 -10.07
CA LEU A 156 1.62 -3.87 -9.87
C LEU A 156 1.09 -5.16 -10.48
N VAL A 157 0.28 -5.87 -9.73
CA VAL A 157 -0.36 -7.12 -10.12
C VAL A 157 -1.88 -6.95 -10.22
N ARG A 158 -2.50 -7.64 -11.17
CA ARG A 158 -3.95 -7.72 -11.30
C ARG A 158 -4.40 -9.12 -10.90
N PRO A 159 -4.85 -9.34 -9.65
CA PRO A 159 -5.24 -10.65 -9.16
C PRO A 159 -6.49 -11.18 -9.87
N THR A 160 -6.55 -12.50 -10.08
CA THR A 160 -7.76 -13.18 -10.52
C THR A 160 -8.58 -13.77 -9.37
N ILE A 161 -8.02 -13.77 -8.17
CA ILE A 161 -8.67 -14.15 -6.93
C ILE A 161 -8.40 -13.07 -5.89
N VAL A 162 -9.47 -12.53 -5.32
CA VAL A 162 -9.40 -11.59 -4.19
C VAL A 162 -10.24 -12.16 -3.06
N VAL A 163 -9.64 -12.28 -1.87
CA VAL A 163 -10.33 -12.75 -0.67
C VAL A 163 -10.38 -11.61 0.33
N VAL A 164 -11.56 -11.17 0.68
CA VAL A 164 -11.79 -10.03 1.59
C VAL A 164 -12.44 -10.51 2.87
N PHE A 165 -11.75 -10.29 3.99
CA PHE A 165 -12.29 -10.47 5.33
C PHE A 165 -12.97 -9.17 5.76
N ASP A 166 -14.22 -9.26 6.23
CA ASP A 166 -14.94 -8.16 6.89
C ASP A 166 -15.11 -8.51 8.38
N ALA A 167 -14.28 -7.90 9.23
CA ALA A 167 -14.27 -8.17 10.67
C ALA A 167 -15.53 -7.66 11.40
N VAL A 168 -16.32 -6.79 10.77
CA VAL A 168 -17.60 -6.30 11.33
C VAL A 168 -18.74 -7.27 11.04
N LYS A 169 -18.68 -7.93 9.87
CA LYS A 169 -19.71 -8.89 9.44
C LYS A 169 -19.34 -10.34 9.74
N ASP A 170 -18.15 -10.60 10.28
CA ASP A 170 -17.57 -11.94 10.45
C ASP A 170 -17.71 -12.77 9.16
N SER A 171 -17.33 -12.20 8.02
CA SER A 171 -17.50 -12.84 6.72
C SER A 171 -16.24 -12.79 5.87
N ILE A 172 -16.08 -13.81 5.03
CA ILE A 172 -15.08 -13.88 3.96
C ILE A 172 -15.80 -13.80 2.63
N THR A 173 -15.50 -12.79 1.85
CA THR A 173 -15.98 -12.69 0.46
C THR A 173 -14.86 -13.10 -0.48
N VAL A 174 -15.06 -14.17 -1.24
CA VAL A 174 -14.12 -14.63 -2.28
C VAL A 174 -14.63 -14.14 -3.61
N VAL A 175 -13.83 -13.34 -4.30
CA VAL A 175 -14.18 -12.67 -5.56
C VAL A 175 -13.24 -13.09 -6.67
N THR A 176 -13.77 -13.36 -7.84
CA THR A 176 -13.00 -13.57 -9.07
C THR A 176 -13.45 -12.61 -10.15
N PRO A 177 -12.60 -11.65 -10.57
CA PRO A 177 -12.85 -10.81 -11.72
C PRO A 177 -12.90 -11.65 -13.00
N VAL A 178 -13.90 -11.37 -13.86
CA VAL A 178 -14.07 -12.01 -15.17
C VAL A 178 -14.13 -10.92 -16.23
N ARG A 179 -13.26 -11.05 -17.22
CA ARG A 179 -13.25 -10.20 -18.42
C ARG A 179 -13.64 -11.03 -19.62
N PRO A 180 -14.47 -10.51 -20.53
CA PRO A 180 -14.81 -11.22 -21.76
C PRO A 180 -13.55 -11.56 -22.57
N GLU A 181 -13.51 -12.79 -23.07
CA GLU A 181 -12.41 -13.31 -23.89
C GLU A 181 -12.97 -13.70 -25.27
N LYS A 182 -12.20 -13.41 -26.33
CA LYS A 182 -12.55 -13.86 -27.68
C LYS A 182 -12.63 -15.39 -27.72
N ASN A 183 -13.71 -15.91 -28.33
CA ASN A 183 -13.98 -17.33 -28.49
C ASN A 183 -14.26 -18.12 -27.20
N VAL A 184 -14.61 -17.43 -26.11
CA VAL A 184 -15.07 -18.05 -24.87
C VAL A 184 -16.54 -17.64 -24.65
N ASP A 185 -17.43 -18.60 -24.54
CA ASP A 185 -18.83 -18.33 -24.25
C ASP A 185 -19.07 -18.03 -22.74
N ALA A 186 -20.19 -17.39 -22.44
CA ALA A 186 -20.53 -17.00 -21.07
C ALA A 186 -20.59 -18.18 -20.10
N LYS A 187 -21.08 -19.35 -20.54
CA LYS A 187 -21.20 -20.54 -19.71
C LYS A 187 -19.80 -21.08 -19.34
N SER A 188 -18.91 -21.15 -20.30
CA SER A 188 -17.52 -21.57 -20.10
C SER A 188 -16.75 -20.58 -19.19
N ALA A 189 -16.95 -19.26 -19.38
CA ALA A 189 -16.35 -18.24 -18.55
C ALA A 189 -16.85 -18.33 -17.09
N LEU A 190 -18.15 -18.51 -16.88
CA LEU A 190 -18.73 -18.69 -15.56
C LEU A 190 -18.23 -19.98 -14.90
N ALA A 191 -18.17 -21.09 -15.63
CA ALA A 191 -17.66 -22.36 -15.10
C ALA A 191 -16.20 -22.24 -14.61
N ARG A 192 -15.33 -21.52 -15.35
CA ARG A 192 -13.96 -21.23 -14.91
C ARG A 192 -13.94 -20.36 -13.64
N ALA A 193 -14.83 -19.37 -13.55
CA ALA A 193 -14.93 -18.49 -12.37
C ALA A 193 -15.39 -19.30 -11.14
N VAL A 194 -16.44 -20.11 -11.28
CA VAL A 194 -16.93 -21.01 -10.22
C VAL A 194 -15.83 -21.99 -9.78
N GLY A 195 -15.07 -22.54 -10.73
CA GLY A 195 -13.94 -23.44 -10.42
C GLY A 195 -12.86 -22.76 -9.55
N ARG A 196 -12.54 -21.47 -9.82
CA ARG A 196 -11.61 -20.69 -8.97
C ARG A 196 -12.18 -20.49 -7.56
N LEU A 197 -13.45 -20.12 -7.44
CA LEU A 197 -14.09 -19.93 -6.14
C LEU A 197 -14.11 -21.23 -5.34
N SER A 198 -14.51 -22.36 -5.97
CA SER A 198 -14.52 -23.68 -5.32
C SER A 198 -13.13 -24.08 -4.82
N HIS A 199 -12.09 -23.86 -5.66
CA HIS A 199 -10.72 -24.16 -5.25
C HIS A 199 -10.28 -23.37 -4.00
N VAL A 200 -10.66 -22.10 -3.90
CA VAL A 200 -10.37 -21.27 -2.72
C VAL A 200 -11.12 -21.80 -1.49
N VAL A 201 -12.41 -22.08 -1.62
CA VAL A 201 -13.23 -22.62 -0.52
C VAL A 201 -12.67 -23.95 -0.02
N ASP A 202 -12.40 -24.90 -0.94
CA ASP A 202 -11.83 -26.21 -0.60
C ASP A 202 -10.44 -26.07 0.07
N SER A 203 -9.67 -25.04 -0.30
CA SER A 203 -8.35 -24.79 0.31
C SER A 203 -8.47 -24.19 1.70
N LEU A 204 -9.46 -23.34 1.96
CA LEU A 204 -9.74 -22.81 3.30
C LEU A 204 -10.19 -23.91 4.26
N ASP A 205 -10.95 -24.89 3.78
CA ASP A 205 -11.43 -26.01 4.58
C ASP A 205 -10.31 -27.01 4.98
N ARG A 206 -9.15 -26.95 4.33
CA ARG A 206 -8.01 -27.84 4.68
C ARG A 206 -7.37 -27.42 6.00
N PRO A 207 -6.81 -28.36 6.76
CA PRO A 207 -6.00 -28.02 7.92
C PRO A 207 -4.75 -27.24 7.49
N LEU A 208 -4.32 -26.31 8.34
CA LEU A 208 -3.07 -25.58 8.11
C LEU A 208 -1.87 -26.54 8.18
N ASP A 209 -1.02 -26.51 7.17
CA ASP A 209 0.23 -27.26 7.18
C ASP A 209 1.18 -26.66 8.22
N LYS A 210 1.58 -27.49 9.19
CA LYS A 210 2.49 -27.09 10.27
C LYS A 210 3.86 -26.68 9.76
N SER A 211 4.34 -27.24 8.65
CA SER A 211 5.61 -26.85 8.03
C SER A 211 5.67 -25.39 7.62
N LEU A 212 4.53 -24.76 7.36
CA LEU A 212 4.41 -23.33 7.04
C LEU A 212 4.45 -22.41 8.28
N THR A 213 4.38 -22.98 9.48
CA THR A 213 4.28 -22.21 10.73
C THR A 213 5.40 -22.48 11.73
N GLU A 214 6.02 -23.63 11.66
CA GLU A 214 7.07 -24.08 12.58
C GLU A 214 8.43 -23.90 11.90
N HIS A 215 9.11 -22.80 12.23
CA HIS A 215 10.48 -22.55 11.79
C HIS A 215 11.35 -22.38 13.02
N ASP A 216 12.34 -23.26 13.20
CA ASP A 216 13.37 -23.07 14.21
C ASP A 216 14.45 -22.13 13.64
N ALA A 217 14.37 -20.88 14.04
CA ALA A 217 15.31 -19.86 13.58
C ALA A 217 16.61 -19.85 14.40
N GLY A 218 16.65 -20.53 15.52
CA GLY A 218 17.68 -20.28 16.52
C GLY A 218 17.69 -18.83 17.03
N PRO A 219 18.61 -18.42 17.86
CA PRO A 219 18.77 -17.02 18.26
C PRO A 219 19.24 -16.18 17.06
N ILE A 220 18.41 -15.24 16.61
CA ILE A 220 18.78 -14.24 15.59
C ILE A 220 19.46 -13.08 16.32
N ASP A 221 20.70 -13.24 16.70
CA ASP A 221 21.56 -12.17 17.22
C ASP A 221 22.59 -11.82 16.14
N VAL A 222 22.12 -11.26 15.04
CA VAL A 222 23.00 -10.80 13.98
C VAL A 222 22.91 -9.28 13.91
N PRO A 223 24.04 -8.56 14.13
CA PRO A 223 24.06 -7.12 14.04
C PRO A 223 23.71 -6.66 12.62
N ALA A 224 22.77 -5.75 12.52
CA ALA A 224 22.43 -5.11 11.27
C ALA A 224 23.60 -4.20 10.82
N LYS A 225 23.98 -4.30 9.54
CA LYS A 225 25.02 -3.47 8.93
C LYS A 225 24.38 -2.29 8.21
N SER A 226 24.81 -1.06 8.56
CA SER A 226 24.41 0.13 7.83
C SER A 226 25.22 0.28 6.52
N ASN A 227 24.59 0.83 5.47
CA ASN A 227 25.29 1.26 4.25
C ASN A 227 26.12 2.54 4.46
N THR A 228 25.88 3.27 5.54
CA THR A 228 26.51 4.55 5.87
C THR A 228 27.11 4.48 7.27
N THR A 229 28.34 4.94 7.43
CA THR A 229 28.97 5.02 8.76
C THR A 229 28.33 6.11 9.63
N ARG A 230 28.52 5.99 10.94
CA ARG A 230 28.00 6.99 11.88
C ARG A 230 28.52 8.41 11.63
N ASP A 231 29.80 8.54 11.23
CA ASP A 231 30.42 9.84 11.02
C ASP A 231 29.99 10.45 9.67
N GLU A 232 29.83 9.64 8.62
CA GLU A 232 29.22 10.05 7.34
C GLU A 232 27.79 10.54 7.56
N PHE A 233 26.95 9.76 8.24
CA PHE A 233 25.56 10.18 8.51
C PHE A 233 25.49 11.50 9.30
N ARG A 234 26.37 11.68 10.28
CA ARG A 234 26.49 12.95 11.02
C ARG A 234 26.96 14.11 10.14
N ALA A 235 27.84 13.85 9.17
CA ALA A 235 28.27 14.85 8.20
C ALA A 235 27.10 15.27 7.28
N MET A 236 26.32 14.31 6.79
CA MET A 236 25.09 14.57 6.01
C MET A 236 24.11 15.44 6.82
N VAL A 237 23.86 15.11 8.08
CA VAL A 237 22.98 15.90 8.96
C VAL A 237 23.50 17.32 9.15
N ARG A 238 24.82 17.52 9.35
CA ARG A 238 25.40 18.86 9.44
C ARG A 238 25.20 19.67 8.18
N LYS A 239 25.45 19.05 7.01
CA LYS A 239 25.26 19.70 5.71
C LYS A 239 23.79 20.05 5.45
N ALA A 240 22.85 19.16 5.78
CA ALA A 240 21.42 19.45 5.71
C ALA A 240 21.01 20.64 6.60
N LYS A 241 21.60 20.75 7.81
CA LYS A 241 21.39 21.90 8.69
C LYS A 241 21.95 23.19 8.09
N ASP A 242 23.08 23.16 7.37
CA ASP A 242 23.60 24.32 6.66
C ASP A 242 22.62 24.80 5.58
N TYR A 243 21.98 23.89 4.83
CA TYR A 243 20.92 24.23 3.87
C TYR A 243 19.70 24.86 4.55
N ILE A 244 19.29 24.37 5.73
CA ILE A 244 18.21 24.96 6.51
C ILE A 244 18.56 26.38 6.96
N VAL A 245 19.76 26.60 7.46
CA VAL A 245 20.24 27.92 7.89
C VAL A 245 20.34 28.89 6.68
N ALA A 246 20.73 28.39 5.51
CA ALA A 246 20.77 29.16 4.28
C ALA A 246 19.37 29.53 3.73
N GLY A 247 18.31 28.91 4.26
CA GLY A 247 16.92 29.16 3.83
C GLY A 247 16.45 28.31 2.65
N ASP A 248 17.20 27.27 2.28
CA ASP A 248 16.85 26.36 1.19
C ASP A 248 15.67 25.43 1.54
N ALA A 249 15.57 25.01 2.81
CA ALA A 249 14.53 24.12 3.28
C ALA A 249 14.19 24.40 4.76
N PHE A 250 12.99 24.01 5.18
CA PHE A 250 12.58 24.00 6.58
C PHE A 250 12.90 22.66 7.25
N GLN A 251 12.78 21.57 6.48
CA GLN A 251 13.01 20.20 6.93
C GLN A 251 13.62 19.37 5.78
N VAL A 252 14.56 18.50 6.12
CA VAL A 252 15.12 17.47 5.23
C VAL A 252 15.20 16.17 6.02
N VAL A 253 14.60 15.09 5.50
CA VAL A 253 14.62 13.77 6.12
C VAL A 253 15.65 12.91 5.43
N LEU A 254 16.79 12.70 6.09
CA LEU A 254 17.87 11.85 5.60
C LEU A 254 17.68 10.42 6.09
N ALA A 255 18.00 9.45 5.23
CA ALA A 255 17.86 8.03 5.50
C ALA A 255 19.20 7.30 5.50
N GLN A 256 19.17 6.07 5.99
CA GLN A 256 20.22 5.07 5.85
C GLN A 256 19.56 3.69 5.75
N ARG A 257 20.21 2.74 5.07
CA ARG A 257 19.75 1.38 4.94
C ARG A 257 20.51 0.45 5.89
N PHE A 258 19.76 -0.41 6.57
CA PHE A 258 20.32 -1.49 7.37
C PHE A 258 20.07 -2.83 6.70
N GLU A 259 21.07 -3.68 6.69
CA GLU A 259 21.05 -5.04 6.17
C GLU A 259 21.35 -6.04 7.26
N ALA A 260 20.60 -7.14 7.31
CA ALA A 260 20.84 -8.25 8.19
C ALA A 260 20.51 -9.58 7.47
N PRO A 261 21.27 -10.67 7.69
CA PRO A 261 20.91 -11.98 7.23
C PRO A 261 19.54 -12.41 7.79
N PHE A 262 18.72 -12.99 6.94
CA PHE A 262 17.39 -13.48 7.34
C PHE A 262 17.13 -14.85 6.70
N ALA A 263 17.10 -15.90 7.51
CA ALA A 263 16.98 -17.28 7.04
C ALA A 263 15.55 -17.84 7.05
N LEU A 264 14.61 -17.12 7.68
CA LEU A 264 13.21 -17.54 7.75
C LEU A 264 12.45 -17.14 6.47
N PRO A 265 11.32 -17.79 6.18
CA PRO A 265 10.41 -17.30 5.15
C PRO A 265 10.03 -15.84 5.40
N PRO A 266 9.99 -14.97 4.37
CA PRO A 266 9.69 -13.53 4.54
C PRO A 266 8.38 -13.25 5.28
N PHE A 267 7.38 -14.10 5.11
CA PHE A 267 6.11 -13.98 5.82
C PHE A 267 6.24 -14.11 7.35
N SER A 268 7.28 -14.79 7.85
CA SER A 268 7.56 -14.87 9.29
C SER A 268 7.94 -13.49 9.87
N LEU A 269 8.67 -12.68 9.10
CA LEU A 269 8.97 -11.29 9.47
C LEU A 269 7.68 -10.46 9.55
N TYR A 270 6.80 -10.57 8.54
CA TYR A 270 5.50 -9.89 8.56
C TYR A 270 4.67 -10.27 9.79
N ARG A 271 4.60 -11.57 10.13
CA ARG A 271 3.86 -12.06 11.31
C ARG A 271 4.43 -11.49 12.62
N ALA A 272 5.74 -11.34 12.73
CA ALA A 272 6.38 -10.71 13.88
C ALA A 272 6.07 -9.20 13.92
N LEU A 273 6.26 -8.50 12.82
CA LEU A 273 5.99 -7.07 12.68
C LEU A 273 4.54 -6.71 13.02
N ARG A 274 3.59 -7.50 12.51
CA ARG A 274 2.16 -7.37 12.78
C ARG A 274 1.81 -7.44 14.27
N ARG A 275 2.58 -8.19 15.05
CA ARG A 275 2.37 -8.34 16.50
C ARG A 275 3.08 -7.28 17.33
N THR A 276 4.26 -6.87 16.89
CA THR A 276 5.10 -5.91 17.62
C THR A 276 4.75 -4.46 17.31
N ASN A 277 4.29 -4.19 16.10
CA ASN A 277 3.94 -2.84 15.64
C ASN A 277 2.64 -2.86 14.80
N PRO A 278 1.48 -3.15 15.41
CA PRO A 278 0.21 -3.07 14.70
C PRO A 278 -0.09 -1.63 14.28
N SER A 279 -0.43 -1.42 13.00
CA SER A 279 -0.67 -0.10 12.41
C SER A 279 -1.85 -0.16 11.42
N PRO A 280 -2.45 0.99 11.05
CA PRO A 280 -3.57 1.04 10.13
C PRO A 280 -3.30 0.42 8.75
N TYR A 281 -2.04 0.39 8.31
CA TYR A 281 -1.64 -0.11 7.00
C TYR A 281 -0.52 -1.14 7.16
N LEU A 282 -0.93 -2.40 7.29
CA LEU A 282 -0.03 -3.56 7.30
C LEU A 282 -0.06 -4.21 5.93
N TYR A 283 1.09 -4.51 5.38
CA TYR A 283 1.17 -5.15 4.07
C TYR A 283 2.31 -6.17 3.99
N PHE A 284 2.03 -7.24 3.28
CA PHE A 284 2.99 -8.23 2.82
C PHE A 284 2.76 -8.45 1.33
N LEU A 285 3.79 -8.24 0.52
CA LEU A 285 3.77 -8.41 -0.92
C LEU A 285 4.87 -9.41 -1.27
N ASP A 286 4.51 -10.55 -1.83
CA ASP A 286 5.43 -11.60 -2.24
C ASP A 286 5.61 -11.57 -3.76
N PHE A 287 6.79 -11.22 -4.22
CA PHE A 287 7.12 -11.18 -5.65
C PHE A 287 7.98 -12.37 -6.11
N GLY A 288 8.21 -13.36 -5.23
CA GLY A 288 8.99 -14.55 -5.50
C GLY A 288 10.46 -14.37 -5.14
N ASP A 289 11.22 -13.63 -5.91
CA ASP A 289 12.65 -13.38 -5.66
C ASP A 289 12.89 -12.46 -4.45
N PHE A 290 11.93 -11.62 -4.14
CA PHE A 290 11.93 -10.76 -2.95
C PHE A 290 10.50 -10.54 -2.43
N ALA A 291 10.41 -10.07 -1.20
CA ALA A 291 9.14 -9.67 -0.60
C ALA A 291 9.25 -8.31 0.08
N VAL A 292 8.13 -7.60 0.15
CA VAL A 292 8.02 -6.34 0.89
C VAL A 292 7.06 -6.54 2.05
N ALA A 293 7.55 -6.33 3.28
CA ALA A 293 6.74 -6.37 4.50
C ALA A 293 6.79 -5.02 5.20
N GLY A 294 5.65 -4.48 5.56
CA GLY A 294 5.60 -3.16 6.20
C GLY A 294 4.43 -2.96 7.14
N SER A 295 4.60 -1.96 8.00
CA SER A 295 3.62 -1.48 8.95
C SER A 295 3.70 0.05 8.98
N SER A 296 2.69 0.74 8.45
CA SER A 296 2.66 2.20 8.32
C SER A 296 1.47 2.80 9.06
N PRO A 297 1.66 3.89 9.79
CA PRO A 297 0.57 4.64 10.42
C PRO A 297 -0.14 5.60 9.46
N GLU A 298 0.49 5.93 8.33
CA GLU A 298 0.13 7.07 7.48
C GLU A 298 -0.30 6.63 6.07
N ILE A 299 -1.38 7.21 5.56
CA ILE A 299 -1.71 7.14 4.14
C ILE A 299 -0.86 8.16 3.38
N LEU A 300 -0.39 7.81 2.20
CA LEU A 300 0.23 8.77 1.30
C LEU A 300 -0.84 9.71 0.71
N VAL A 301 -1.79 9.15 -0.02
CA VAL A 301 -2.94 9.85 -0.59
C VAL A 301 -4.08 8.84 -0.81
N LYS A 302 -5.29 9.29 -0.57
CA LYS A 302 -6.51 8.51 -0.86
C LYS A 302 -7.40 9.31 -1.80
N VAL A 303 -7.98 8.62 -2.80
CA VAL A 303 -9.05 9.16 -3.63
C VAL A 303 -10.25 8.23 -3.51
N SER A 304 -11.38 8.76 -3.10
CA SER A 304 -12.65 8.03 -3.00
C SER A 304 -13.79 9.00 -3.32
N ASP A 305 -14.69 8.60 -4.20
CA ASP A 305 -15.85 9.40 -4.60
C ASP A 305 -15.46 10.83 -5.04
N ASP A 306 -14.40 10.92 -5.85
CA ASP A 306 -13.79 12.17 -6.33
C ASP A 306 -13.25 13.10 -5.22
N VAL A 307 -13.09 12.62 -3.99
CA VAL A 307 -12.44 13.34 -2.90
C VAL A 307 -11.01 12.85 -2.72
N VAL A 308 -10.06 13.78 -2.81
CA VAL A 308 -8.65 13.55 -2.48
C VAL A 308 -8.44 13.85 -1.00
N THR A 309 -7.83 12.92 -0.29
CA THR A 309 -7.54 13.04 1.15
C THR A 309 -6.07 12.82 1.40
N ILE A 310 -5.45 13.72 2.16
CA ILE A 310 -4.10 13.57 2.74
C ILE A 310 -4.23 13.81 4.26
N ARG A 311 -3.51 12.99 5.04
CA ARG A 311 -3.56 13.05 6.51
C ARG A 311 -2.15 13.23 7.06
N PRO A 312 -1.66 14.49 7.21
CA PRO A 312 -0.37 14.76 7.83
C PRO A 312 -0.33 14.27 9.27
N ILE A 313 0.73 13.56 9.61
CA ILE A 313 1.02 13.04 10.96
C ILE A 313 2.37 13.61 11.39
N ALA A 314 2.40 14.32 12.51
CA ALA A 314 3.65 14.83 13.11
C ALA A 314 3.48 15.04 14.61
N GLY A 315 4.60 15.22 15.29
CA GLY A 315 4.61 15.29 16.75
C GLY A 315 4.42 13.91 17.38
N THR A 316 5.22 13.59 18.37
CA THR A 316 5.20 12.25 18.96
C THR A 316 5.39 12.32 20.47
N ARG A 317 4.58 11.55 21.20
CA ARG A 317 4.81 11.21 22.62
C ARG A 317 4.63 9.71 22.81
N PRO A 318 5.34 9.10 23.76
CA PRO A 318 5.07 7.71 24.15
C PRO A 318 3.66 7.60 24.77
N ARG A 319 3.14 6.40 24.83
CA ARG A 319 1.91 6.11 25.58
C ARG A 319 2.18 6.15 27.08
N GLY A 320 1.25 6.69 27.83
CA GLY A 320 1.30 6.67 29.30
C GLY A 320 1.03 5.27 29.86
N VAL A 321 1.64 4.95 30.99
CA VAL A 321 1.40 3.68 31.70
C VAL A 321 -0.01 3.65 32.32
N THR A 322 -0.53 4.82 32.69
CA THR A 322 -1.89 4.99 33.21
C THR A 322 -2.72 5.91 32.30
N PRO A 323 -4.06 5.83 32.33
CA PRO A 323 -4.90 6.76 31.59
C PRO A 323 -4.67 8.24 31.95
N HIS A 324 -4.31 8.53 33.19
CA HIS A 324 -3.98 9.89 33.64
C HIS A 324 -2.68 10.40 33.02
N GLU A 325 -1.65 9.56 33.02
CA GLU A 325 -0.36 9.88 32.37
C GLU A 325 -0.51 10.03 30.86
N ASP A 326 -1.26 9.13 30.22
CA ASP A 326 -1.55 9.19 28.79
C ASP A 326 -2.22 10.51 28.39
N LYS A 327 -3.16 10.99 29.23
CA LYS A 327 -3.81 12.29 29.04
C LYS A 327 -2.86 13.47 29.27
N ALA A 328 -1.99 13.39 30.27
CA ALA A 328 -0.99 14.44 30.53
C ALA A 328 0.00 14.56 29.34
N LEU A 329 0.46 13.45 28.78
CA LEU A 329 1.32 13.42 27.58
C LEU A 329 0.60 13.97 26.34
N GLU A 330 -0.69 13.72 26.19
CA GLU A 330 -1.51 14.35 25.14
C GLU A 330 -1.57 15.88 25.28
N GLU A 331 -1.84 16.37 26.47
CA GLU A 331 -1.91 17.82 26.76
C GLU A 331 -0.52 18.48 26.54
N GLU A 332 0.55 17.81 26.96
CA GLU A 332 1.93 18.25 26.70
C GLU A 332 2.18 18.34 25.20
N LEU A 333 1.87 17.28 24.42
CA LEU A 333 2.08 17.24 22.98
C LEU A 333 1.32 18.37 22.26
N LEU A 334 0.06 18.59 22.63
CA LEU A 334 -0.79 19.60 21.99
C LEU A 334 -0.37 21.04 22.35
N THR A 335 0.38 21.24 23.43
CA THR A 335 0.87 22.57 23.89
C THR A 335 2.33 22.83 23.52
N ASP A 336 3.08 21.81 23.07
CA ASP A 336 4.49 21.96 22.68
C ASP A 336 4.64 22.84 21.42
N PRO A 337 5.29 24.03 21.52
CA PRO A 337 5.38 24.96 20.40
C PRO A 337 6.15 24.39 19.20
N LYS A 338 7.16 23.53 19.44
CA LYS A 338 7.97 22.93 18.38
C LYS A 338 7.15 21.89 17.59
N GLU A 339 6.50 20.96 18.31
CA GLU A 339 5.69 19.92 17.69
C GLU A 339 4.52 20.53 16.91
N ARG A 340 3.90 21.59 17.44
CA ARG A 340 2.84 22.33 16.73
C ARG A 340 3.34 23.04 15.48
N ALA A 341 4.54 23.64 15.52
CA ALA A 341 5.12 24.31 14.36
C ALA A 341 5.47 23.32 13.25
N GLU A 342 6.04 22.17 13.61
CA GLU A 342 6.32 21.07 12.67
C GLU A 342 5.03 20.55 12.04
N HIS A 343 4.01 20.27 12.85
CA HIS A 343 2.72 19.80 12.35
C HIS A 343 2.04 20.82 11.44
N LEU A 344 2.09 22.11 11.76
CA LEU A 344 1.55 23.18 10.93
C LEU A 344 2.24 23.23 9.55
N MET A 345 3.57 23.06 9.52
CA MET A 345 4.34 22.99 8.28
C MET A 345 3.89 21.81 7.39
N LEU A 346 3.73 20.62 7.98
CA LEU A 346 3.27 19.44 7.24
C LEU A 346 1.79 19.54 6.84
N LEU A 347 0.96 20.17 7.65
CA LEU A 347 -0.43 20.47 7.29
C LEU A 347 -0.49 21.41 6.08
N ASP A 348 0.34 22.45 6.04
CA ASP A 348 0.40 23.38 4.90
C ASP A 348 0.93 22.67 3.65
N LEU A 349 1.94 21.78 3.79
CA LEU A 349 2.41 20.93 2.70
C LEU A 349 1.28 20.04 2.17
N GLY A 350 0.52 19.39 3.03
CA GLY A 350 -0.65 18.57 2.62
C GLY A 350 -1.73 19.39 1.91
N ARG A 351 -1.97 20.63 2.35
CA ARG A 351 -2.87 21.55 1.63
C ARG A 351 -2.37 21.89 0.24
N ASN A 352 -1.06 22.12 0.08
CA ASN A 352 -0.45 22.37 -1.22
C ASN A 352 -0.55 21.13 -2.13
N ASP A 353 -0.27 19.95 -1.61
CA ASP A 353 -0.35 18.68 -2.36
C ASP A 353 -1.77 18.42 -2.87
N VAL A 354 -2.79 18.54 -2.00
CA VAL A 354 -4.20 18.46 -2.41
C VAL A 354 -4.56 19.57 -3.40
N GLY A 355 -4.06 20.80 -3.18
CA GLY A 355 -4.32 21.95 -4.04
C GLY A 355 -3.83 21.81 -5.48
N ARG A 356 -2.77 20.99 -5.71
CA ARG A 356 -2.24 20.72 -7.06
C ARG A 356 -3.24 19.98 -7.97
N VAL A 357 -4.20 19.25 -7.39
CA VAL A 357 -5.14 18.39 -8.13
C VAL A 357 -6.60 18.65 -7.83
N ALA A 358 -6.90 19.38 -6.79
CA ALA A 358 -8.28 19.69 -6.41
C ALA A 358 -8.87 20.84 -7.26
N ALA A 359 -10.17 20.84 -7.41
CA ALA A 359 -10.91 21.96 -7.97
C ALA A 359 -10.73 23.22 -7.10
N ILE A 360 -10.57 24.36 -7.73
CA ILE A 360 -10.31 25.65 -7.05
C ILE A 360 -11.38 25.91 -5.99
N GLY A 361 -10.95 26.29 -4.79
CA GLY A 361 -11.82 26.64 -3.67
C GLY A 361 -12.42 25.44 -2.91
N THR A 362 -12.02 24.19 -3.25
CA THR A 362 -12.54 23.00 -2.58
C THR A 362 -11.61 22.42 -1.50
N VAL A 363 -10.36 22.88 -1.44
CA VAL A 363 -9.40 22.41 -0.41
C VAL A 363 -9.86 22.89 0.97
N LYS A 364 -10.00 21.95 1.89
CA LYS A 364 -10.44 22.17 3.28
C LYS A 364 -9.60 21.36 4.24
N VAL A 365 -9.31 21.93 5.40
CA VAL A 365 -8.87 21.18 6.57
C VAL A 365 -10.15 20.81 7.32
N THR A 366 -10.53 19.54 7.30
CA THR A 366 -11.76 19.04 7.91
C THR A 366 -11.58 18.78 9.39
N ASP A 367 -10.39 18.32 9.78
CA ASP A 367 -9.99 18.11 11.16
C ASP A 367 -8.55 18.55 11.36
N GLN A 368 -8.23 19.19 12.49
CA GLN A 368 -6.88 19.69 12.72
C GLN A 368 -6.44 19.51 14.18
N PHE A 369 -5.17 19.17 14.33
CA PHE A 369 -4.50 19.06 15.63
C PHE A 369 -5.22 18.13 16.63
N PHE A 370 -5.73 17.01 16.16
CA PHE A 370 -6.27 15.98 17.05
C PHE A 370 -5.25 14.86 17.30
N ILE A 371 -5.44 14.13 18.41
CA ILE A 371 -4.53 13.06 18.79
C ILE A 371 -5.03 11.71 18.30
N GLU A 372 -4.18 10.99 17.56
CA GLU A 372 -4.33 9.55 17.32
C GLU A 372 -3.38 8.76 18.19
N ARG A 373 -3.92 7.71 18.81
CA ARG A 373 -3.20 6.81 19.70
C ARG A 373 -2.90 5.50 18.99
N TYR A 374 -1.63 5.15 18.97
CA TYR A 374 -1.14 3.87 18.47
C TYR A 374 -0.68 2.98 19.62
N SER A 375 -0.15 1.80 19.33
CA SER A 375 0.27 0.83 20.36
C SER A 375 1.33 1.37 21.32
N HIS A 376 2.31 2.12 20.81
CA HIS A 376 3.47 2.59 21.59
C HIS A 376 3.59 4.11 21.68
N VAL A 377 2.94 4.83 20.78
CA VAL A 377 3.06 6.29 20.66
C VAL A 377 1.71 6.91 20.38
N MET A 378 1.62 8.23 20.57
CA MET A 378 0.54 9.07 20.06
C MET A 378 1.11 10.17 19.17
N HIS A 379 0.32 10.61 18.19
CA HIS A 379 0.70 11.63 17.23
C HIS A 379 -0.36 12.71 17.12
N ILE A 380 0.07 13.92 16.72
CA ILE A 380 -0.85 14.96 16.22
C ILE A 380 -1.19 14.62 14.76
N VAL A 381 -2.46 14.63 14.43
CA VAL A 381 -2.98 14.35 13.08
C VAL A 381 -3.87 15.49 12.64
N SER A 382 -3.91 15.74 11.34
CA SER A 382 -4.89 16.61 10.69
C SER A 382 -5.42 15.92 9.43
N ASN A 383 -6.56 16.39 8.93
CA ASN A 383 -7.16 15.87 7.71
C ASN A 383 -7.35 16.99 6.70
N VAL A 384 -6.83 16.79 5.48
CA VAL A 384 -6.99 17.72 4.36
C VAL A 384 -7.72 17.03 3.24
N GLU A 385 -8.77 17.65 2.77
CA GLU A 385 -9.59 17.13 1.67
C GLU A 385 -9.77 18.17 0.56
N GLY A 386 -9.98 17.67 -0.66
CA GLY A 386 -10.34 18.48 -1.81
C GLY A 386 -11.06 17.66 -2.85
N ARG A 387 -12.00 18.25 -3.58
CA ARG A 387 -12.64 17.57 -4.70
C ARG A 387 -11.67 17.52 -5.87
N LEU A 388 -11.43 16.35 -6.42
CA LEU A 388 -10.58 16.16 -7.61
C LEU A 388 -11.11 17.00 -8.78
N ALA A 389 -10.23 17.72 -9.47
CA ALA A 389 -10.62 18.49 -10.63
C ALA A 389 -11.01 17.55 -11.79
N GLY A 390 -12.00 17.94 -12.60
CA GLY A 390 -12.60 17.05 -13.61
C GLY A 390 -11.68 16.58 -14.73
N ASN A 391 -10.48 17.17 -14.87
CA ASN A 391 -9.43 16.77 -15.81
C ASN A 391 -8.27 16.02 -15.13
N ARG A 392 -8.43 15.61 -13.88
CA ARG A 392 -7.44 14.90 -13.07
C ARG A 392 -7.93 13.52 -12.70
N ASP A 393 -7.00 12.61 -12.45
CA ASP A 393 -7.25 11.24 -12.04
C ASP A 393 -6.50 10.85 -10.75
N ALA A 394 -6.66 9.60 -10.31
CA ALA A 394 -6.00 9.10 -9.11
C ALA A 394 -4.47 9.10 -9.21
N LEU A 395 -3.89 8.97 -10.42
CA LEU A 395 -2.45 9.05 -10.61
C LEU A 395 -1.94 10.50 -10.51
N ASP A 396 -2.74 11.48 -10.94
CA ASP A 396 -2.42 12.89 -10.70
C ASP A 396 -2.42 13.20 -9.21
N ALA A 397 -3.38 12.64 -8.45
CA ALA A 397 -3.42 12.77 -7.00
C ALA A 397 -2.21 12.10 -6.32
N LEU A 398 -1.83 10.91 -6.79
CA LEU A 398 -0.62 10.23 -6.34
C LEU A 398 0.61 11.10 -6.60
N ALA A 399 0.82 11.59 -7.84
CA ALA A 399 1.96 12.42 -8.20
C ALA A 399 2.03 13.73 -7.41
N ALA A 400 0.88 14.31 -7.06
CA ALA A 400 0.84 15.51 -6.23
C ALA A 400 1.26 15.28 -4.79
N GLY A 401 0.87 14.14 -4.20
CA GLY A 401 1.20 13.77 -2.80
C GLY A 401 2.56 13.09 -2.63
N PHE A 402 3.13 12.54 -3.69
CA PHE A 402 4.34 11.69 -3.62
C PHE A 402 5.64 12.51 -3.72
N PRO A 403 6.68 12.14 -2.92
CA PRO A 403 6.57 11.34 -1.70
C PRO A 403 5.95 12.12 -0.54
N ALA A 404 5.58 11.44 0.55
CA ALA A 404 5.07 12.13 1.73
C ALA A 404 6.11 13.10 2.30
N GLY A 405 5.66 14.27 2.80
CA GLY A 405 6.54 15.26 3.40
C GLY A 405 7.26 14.74 4.65
N THR A 406 6.62 13.86 5.39
CA THR A 406 7.14 13.18 6.59
C THR A 406 8.38 12.30 6.32
N VAL A 407 8.60 11.88 5.07
CA VAL A 407 9.76 11.07 4.65
C VAL A 407 10.64 11.77 3.61
N SER A 408 10.40 13.04 3.32
CA SER A 408 11.21 13.83 2.39
C SER A 408 11.59 15.19 3.00
N GLY A 409 10.65 16.06 3.21
CA GLY A 409 10.84 17.37 3.82
C GLY A 409 10.05 18.49 3.12
N ALA A 410 10.36 19.72 3.48
CA ALA A 410 9.66 20.92 3.00
C ALA A 410 10.63 22.08 2.72
N PRO A 411 10.53 22.76 1.56
CA PRO A 411 9.70 22.46 0.38
C PRO A 411 10.10 21.13 -0.29
N LYS A 412 9.11 20.35 -0.74
CA LYS A 412 9.27 18.95 -1.15
C LYS A 412 10.37 18.72 -2.20
N VAL A 413 10.32 19.41 -3.34
CA VAL A 413 11.28 19.23 -4.45
C VAL A 413 12.70 19.60 -4.00
N ARG A 414 12.86 20.72 -3.26
CA ARG A 414 14.18 21.12 -2.77
C ARG A 414 14.73 20.14 -1.75
N ALA A 415 13.91 19.65 -0.85
CA ALA A 415 14.32 18.62 0.11
C ALA A 415 14.81 17.34 -0.60
N MET A 416 14.11 16.89 -1.65
CA MET A 416 14.53 15.73 -2.44
C MET A 416 15.85 15.96 -3.18
N GLN A 417 16.08 17.17 -3.72
CA GLN A 417 17.38 17.52 -4.34
C GLN A 417 18.54 17.46 -3.32
N ILE A 418 18.29 17.89 -2.09
CA ILE A 418 19.29 17.84 -1.01
C ILE A 418 19.53 16.37 -0.58
N ILE A 419 18.47 15.56 -0.51
CA ILE A 419 18.57 14.12 -0.23
C ILE A 419 19.42 13.42 -1.31
N ASP A 420 19.15 13.66 -2.59
CA ASP A 420 19.92 13.09 -3.71
C ASP A 420 21.40 13.47 -3.68
N GLU A 421 21.73 14.67 -3.19
CA GLU A 421 23.13 15.12 -3.04
C GLU A 421 23.83 14.43 -1.88
N LEU A 422 23.12 14.13 -0.78
CA LEU A 422 23.72 13.73 0.48
C LEU A 422 23.72 12.20 0.69
N GLU A 423 22.78 11.45 0.13
CA GLU A 423 22.66 9.99 0.22
C GLU A 423 23.27 9.27 -0.98
#